data_65ece8695b0f2a1c72da394c68539f45
#
_entry.id   65ece8695b0f2a1c72da394c68539f45
#
_cell.length_a   1.000
_cell.length_b   1.000
_cell.length_c   1.000
_cell.angle_alpha   90.00
_cell.angle_beta   90.00
_cell.angle_gamma   90.00
#
_symmetry.space_group_name_H-M   'P 1'
#
loop_
_entity.id
_entity.type
_entity.pdbx_description
1 polymer ?
#
loop_
_entity_poly.entity_id
_entity_poly.type
_entity_poly.pdbx_seq_one_letter_code
_entity_poly.pdbx_strand_id
1 'polypeptide(L)'
;YIDSARKALESGRMLYAGKYSKPDYELLVSENCYLAIENTMITHSPQVTEKLKSFDIPSIIEYSSYEEEPLGRVEWVKFFGALTDKDEKADELFNEQVDIVNRIAKTDGTDTDDATKSDTVAFFYITSNGQVQVRKSTDYVPKMISLAGGKYIFDASNDDDTGRATMN
;
A
#
# COMPACT_ATOMS: atom_id res chain seq x y z
N TYR A 1 -3.43 -3.28 -15.32
CA TYR A 1 -2.21 -2.50 -15.63
C TYR A 1 -2.59 -1.06 -15.98
N ILE A 2 -1.81 -0.09 -15.48
CA ILE A 2 -1.98 1.33 -15.80
C ILE A 2 -1.49 1.55 -17.25
N ASP A 3 -2.30 2.20 -18.09
CA ASP A 3 -1.98 2.40 -19.51
C ASP A 3 -0.66 3.12 -19.75
N SER A 4 -0.31 4.08 -18.88
CA SER A 4 0.97 4.80 -18.94
C SER A 4 2.18 3.87 -18.72
N ALA A 5 2.09 2.93 -17.78
CA ALA A 5 3.14 1.94 -17.53
C ALA A 5 3.28 0.96 -18.71
N ARG A 6 2.15 0.50 -19.28
CA ARG A 6 2.17 -0.34 -20.48
C ARG A 6 2.86 0.37 -21.66
N LYS A 7 2.48 1.62 -21.94
CA LYS A 7 3.10 2.44 -22.98
C LYS A 7 4.61 2.68 -22.73
N ALA A 8 5.01 2.81 -21.46
CA ALA A 8 6.41 2.97 -21.12
C ALA A 8 7.23 1.71 -21.40
N LEU A 9 6.68 0.51 -21.10
CA LEU A 9 7.28 -0.78 -21.46
C LEU A 9 7.35 -0.95 -22.99
N GLU A 10 6.26 -0.71 -23.70
CA GLU A 10 6.19 -0.84 -25.17
C GLU A 10 7.18 0.10 -25.88
N SER A 11 7.45 1.27 -25.32
CA SER A 11 8.39 2.25 -25.87
C SER A 11 9.84 2.10 -25.38
N GLY A 12 10.14 1.11 -24.54
CA GLY A 12 11.47 0.90 -23.97
C GLY A 12 11.90 1.93 -22.90
N ARG A 13 11.00 2.83 -22.47
CA ARG A 13 11.27 3.78 -21.37
C ARG A 13 11.21 3.11 -19.98
N MET A 14 10.60 1.94 -19.91
CA MET A 14 10.57 1.06 -18.75
C MET A 14 11.00 -0.32 -19.22
N LEU A 15 11.88 -0.97 -18.47
CA LEU A 15 12.40 -2.30 -18.77
C LEU A 15 11.94 -3.27 -17.69
N TYR A 16 11.70 -4.51 -18.08
CA TYR A 16 11.37 -5.56 -17.12
C TYR A 16 12.66 -6.19 -16.60
N ALA A 17 13.01 -5.88 -15.37
CA ALA A 17 14.25 -6.34 -14.73
C ALA A 17 14.10 -7.66 -13.93
N GLY A 18 13.07 -8.43 -14.20
CA GLY A 18 12.84 -9.73 -13.53
C GLY A 18 11.90 -9.64 -12.32
N LYS A 19 11.89 -10.71 -11.53
CA LYS A 19 11.14 -10.79 -10.26
C LYS A 19 12.03 -10.38 -9.09
N TYR A 20 11.43 -9.90 -7.99
CA TYR A 20 12.14 -9.55 -6.76
C TYR A 20 13.10 -10.65 -6.28
N SER A 21 12.71 -11.94 -6.42
CA SER A 21 13.53 -13.11 -6.01
C SER A 21 14.56 -13.55 -7.05
N LYS A 22 14.48 -13.02 -8.28
CA LYS A 22 15.39 -13.35 -9.40
C LYS A 22 15.48 -12.15 -10.35
N PRO A 23 16.14 -11.06 -9.95
CA PRO A 23 16.39 -9.92 -10.84
C PRO A 23 17.34 -10.28 -11.98
N ASP A 24 17.23 -9.55 -13.06
CA ASP A 24 18.22 -9.56 -14.16
C ASP A 24 19.36 -8.61 -13.81
N TYR A 25 20.37 -9.13 -13.15
CA TYR A 25 21.53 -8.33 -12.69
C TYR A 25 22.35 -7.75 -13.85
N GLU A 26 22.40 -8.45 -14.99
CA GLU A 26 23.12 -7.96 -16.17
C GLU A 26 22.44 -6.71 -16.70
N LEU A 27 21.11 -6.75 -16.82
CA LEU A 27 20.32 -5.59 -17.20
C LEU A 27 20.46 -4.45 -16.20
N LEU A 28 20.35 -4.71 -14.90
CA LEU A 28 20.48 -3.68 -13.87
C LEU A 28 21.82 -2.95 -13.94
N VAL A 29 22.90 -3.69 -14.13
CA VAL A 29 24.25 -3.13 -14.25
C VAL A 29 24.43 -2.37 -15.57
N SER A 30 23.98 -2.94 -16.71
CA SER A 30 24.12 -2.30 -18.02
C SER A 30 23.33 -0.99 -18.13
N GLU A 31 22.19 -0.90 -17.44
CA GLU A 31 21.36 0.32 -17.39
C GLU A 31 21.75 1.29 -16.27
N ASN A 32 22.89 1.03 -15.60
CA ASN A 32 23.39 1.86 -14.49
C ASN A 32 22.36 2.07 -13.38
N CYS A 33 21.67 1.00 -12.97
CA CYS A 33 20.74 1.06 -11.86
C CYS A 33 21.49 1.52 -10.59
N TYR A 34 21.04 2.61 -9.98
CA TYR A 34 21.70 3.21 -8.82
C TYR A 34 20.89 3.04 -7.52
N LEU A 35 19.68 2.53 -7.59
CA LEU A 35 18.80 2.28 -6.44
C LEU A 35 17.79 1.18 -6.79
N ALA A 36 17.67 0.19 -5.93
CA ALA A 36 16.59 -0.78 -5.96
C ALA A 36 15.54 -0.43 -4.91
N ILE A 37 14.26 -0.36 -5.32
CA ILE A 37 13.13 -0.19 -4.40
C ILE A 37 12.37 -1.51 -4.39
N GLU A 38 12.39 -2.18 -3.26
CA GLU A 38 11.85 -3.52 -3.09
C GLU A 38 10.64 -3.48 -2.15
N ASN A 39 9.70 -4.38 -2.36
CA ASN A 39 8.66 -4.59 -1.37
C ASN A 39 9.13 -5.55 -0.25
N THR A 40 8.33 -5.70 0.80
CA THR A 40 8.68 -6.54 1.95
C THR A 40 8.93 -8.02 1.64
N MET A 41 8.49 -8.53 0.47
CA MET A 41 8.78 -9.90 0.05
C MET A 41 10.28 -10.16 -0.15
N ILE A 42 11.09 -9.10 -0.35
CA ILE A 42 12.55 -9.21 -0.49
C ILE A 42 13.20 -9.81 0.77
N THR A 43 12.58 -9.66 1.94
CA THR A 43 13.06 -10.26 3.20
C THR A 43 13.13 -11.80 3.15
N HIS A 44 12.36 -12.43 2.26
CA HIS A 44 12.43 -13.86 1.99
C HIS A 44 13.54 -14.25 0.99
N SER A 45 14.28 -13.26 0.48
CA SER A 45 15.34 -13.46 -0.52
C SER A 45 16.57 -12.59 -0.20
N PRO A 46 17.17 -12.71 1.00
CA PRO A 46 18.28 -11.85 1.44
C PRO A 46 19.49 -11.91 0.51
N GLN A 47 19.70 -13.04 -0.18
CA GLN A 47 20.76 -13.19 -1.18
C GLN A 47 20.64 -12.18 -2.35
N VAL A 48 19.43 -11.69 -2.64
CA VAL A 48 19.20 -10.67 -3.68
C VAL A 48 19.76 -9.33 -3.23
N THR A 49 19.45 -8.90 -2.02
CA THR A 49 19.95 -7.63 -1.47
C THR A 49 21.48 -7.66 -1.31
N GLU A 50 22.04 -8.80 -0.88
CA GLU A 50 23.50 -8.99 -0.82
C GLU A 50 24.13 -8.89 -2.22
N LYS A 51 23.49 -9.48 -3.23
CA LYS A 51 23.98 -9.44 -4.60
C LYS A 51 23.88 -8.03 -5.20
N LEU A 52 22.78 -7.31 -4.99
CA LEU A 52 22.64 -5.90 -5.38
C LEU A 52 23.75 -5.05 -4.75
N LYS A 53 23.98 -5.22 -3.44
CA LYS A 53 25.05 -4.52 -2.73
C LYS A 53 26.44 -4.81 -3.33
N SER A 54 26.69 -6.03 -3.81
CA SER A 54 27.97 -6.38 -4.45
C SER A 54 28.21 -5.67 -5.80
N PHE A 55 27.15 -5.09 -6.38
CA PHE A 55 27.19 -4.23 -7.57
C PHE A 55 27.08 -2.74 -7.24
N ASP A 56 27.24 -2.36 -5.95
CA ASP A 56 27.06 -1.00 -5.47
C ASP A 56 25.65 -0.42 -5.71
N ILE A 57 24.63 -1.30 -5.81
CA ILE A 57 23.23 -0.94 -5.92
C ILE A 57 22.60 -1.01 -4.52
N PRO A 58 22.40 0.12 -3.83
CA PRO A 58 21.68 0.14 -2.56
C PRO A 58 20.22 -0.25 -2.76
N SER A 59 19.61 -0.87 -1.74
CA SER A 59 18.19 -1.24 -1.77
C SER A 59 17.44 -0.63 -0.60
N ILE A 60 16.24 -0.15 -0.88
CA ILE A 60 15.29 0.37 0.10
C ILE A 60 14.06 -0.53 0.08
N ILE A 61 13.52 -0.86 1.27
CA ILE A 61 12.29 -1.62 1.37
C ILE A 61 11.12 -0.65 1.54
N GLU A 62 10.15 -0.74 0.65
CA GLU A 62 8.93 0.04 0.66
C GLU A 62 7.88 -0.65 1.55
N TYR A 63 7.33 0.08 2.52
CA TYR A 63 6.40 -0.42 3.54
C TYR A 63 4.98 0.15 3.44
N SER A 64 4.60 0.83 2.37
CA SER A 64 3.27 1.47 2.26
C SER A 64 2.12 0.51 2.52
N SER A 65 2.29 -0.76 2.15
CA SER A 65 1.28 -1.80 2.39
C SER A 65 1.08 -2.18 3.86
N TYR A 66 1.98 -1.75 4.74
CA TYR A 66 1.91 -1.97 6.20
C TYR A 66 1.46 -0.74 6.98
N GLU A 67 1.25 0.40 6.29
CA GLU A 67 0.69 1.57 6.95
C GLU A 67 -0.74 1.28 7.43
N GLU A 68 -0.97 1.54 8.70
CA GLU A 68 -2.27 1.33 9.33
C GLU A 68 -3.25 2.47 9.03
N GLU A 69 -2.73 3.69 8.77
CA GLU A 69 -3.55 4.84 8.45
C GLU A 69 -3.77 4.94 6.92
N PRO A 70 -5.01 5.16 6.47
CA PRO A 70 -5.30 5.31 5.03
C PRO A 70 -4.47 6.40 4.35
N LEU A 71 -4.31 7.56 4.98
CA LEU A 71 -3.48 8.65 4.46
C LEU A 71 -1.99 8.31 4.53
N GLY A 72 -1.53 7.55 5.52
CA GLY A 72 -0.15 7.08 5.60
C GLY A 72 0.25 6.27 4.37
N ARG A 73 -0.65 5.43 3.85
CA ARG A 73 -0.40 4.71 2.59
C ARG A 73 -0.22 5.63 1.39
N VAL A 74 -0.99 6.70 1.31
CA VAL A 74 -0.90 7.69 0.24
C VAL A 74 0.33 8.57 0.40
N GLU A 75 0.74 8.85 1.63
CA GLU A 75 1.89 9.72 1.93
C GLU A 75 3.21 9.20 1.34
N TRP A 76 3.31 7.89 1.08
CA TRP A 76 4.46 7.30 0.38
C TRP A 76 4.69 7.92 -1.01
N VAL A 77 3.70 8.60 -1.60
CA VAL A 77 3.90 9.36 -2.84
C VAL A 77 4.99 10.44 -2.69
N LYS A 78 5.14 11.02 -1.47
CA LYS A 78 6.18 12.02 -1.18
C LYS A 78 7.57 11.40 -1.21
N PHE A 79 7.71 10.16 -0.73
CA PHE A 79 8.97 9.43 -0.86
C PHE A 79 9.39 9.27 -2.33
N PHE A 80 8.46 8.88 -3.20
CA PHE A 80 8.72 8.78 -4.64
C PHE A 80 8.92 10.16 -5.28
N GLY A 81 8.25 11.20 -4.79
CA GLY A 81 8.48 12.59 -5.20
C GLY A 81 9.92 13.00 -4.95
N ALA A 82 10.42 12.80 -3.73
CA ALA A 82 11.80 13.12 -3.36
C ALA A 82 12.84 12.36 -4.19
N LEU A 83 12.58 11.08 -4.51
CA LEU A 83 13.49 10.28 -5.34
C LEU A 83 13.54 10.71 -6.81
N THR A 84 12.51 11.42 -7.29
CA THR A 84 12.35 11.75 -8.72
C THR A 84 12.36 13.25 -8.98
N ASP A 85 12.70 14.07 -7.97
CA ASP A 85 12.66 15.54 -8.04
C ASP A 85 11.27 16.07 -8.45
N LYS A 86 10.23 15.50 -7.81
CA LYS A 86 8.82 15.81 -8.04
C LYS A 86 8.07 16.12 -6.74
N ASP A 87 8.74 16.74 -5.76
CA ASP A 87 8.19 17.02 -4.44
C ASP A 87 6.89 17.82 -4.51
N GLU A 88 6.86 18.90 -5.30
CA GLU A 88 5.66 19.75 -5.45
C GLU A 88 4.46 18.94 -5.98
N LYS A 89 4.70 18.05 -6.97
CA LYS A 89 3.62 17.21 -7.51
C LYS A 89 3.17 16.13 -6.53
N ALA A 90 4.07 15.60 -5.75
CA ALA A 90 3.77 14.62 -4.71
C ALA A 90 2.96 15.26 -3.56
N ASP A 91 3.32 16.46 -3.16
CA ASP A 91 2.58 17.25 -2.16
C ASP A 91 1.18 17.61 -2.66
N GLU A 92 1.03 18.04 -3.92
CA GLU A 92 -0.27 18.30 -4.54
C GLU A 92 -1.17 17.06 -4.47
N LEU A 93 -0.66 15.90 -4.94
CA LEU A 93 -1.40 14.64 -4.94
C LEU A 93 -1.79 14.17 -3.53
N PHE A 94 -0.89 14.32 -2.56
CA PHE A 94 -1.20 13.98 -1.17
C PHE A 94 -2.27 14.89 -0.59
N ASN A 95 -2.12 16.21 -0.79
CA ASN A 95 -3.06 17.20 -0.25
C ASN A 95 -4.47 17.05 -0.87
N GLU A 96 -4.58 16.69 -2.16
CA GLU A 96 -5.87 16.33 -2.78
C GLU A 96 -6.57 15.19 -2.00
N GLN A 97 -5.82 14.17 -1.55
CA GLN A 97 -6.40 13.07 -0.79
C GLN A 97 -6.78 13.50 0.63
N VAL A 98 -5.97 14.34 1.27
CA VAL A 98 -6.30 14.93 2.58
C VAL A 98 -7.61 15.73 2.49
N ASP A 99 -7.78 16.53 1.44
CA ASP A 99 -8.99 17.32 1.23
C ASP A 99 -10.23 16.44 1.00
N ILE A 100 -10.07 15.32 0.28
CA ILE A 100 -11.15 14.33 0.10
C ILE A 100 -11.56 13.74 1.44
N VAL A 101 -10.61 13.27 2.25
CA VAL A 101 -10.87 12.71 3.58
C VAL A 101 -11.55 13.72 4.49
N ASN A 102 -11.06 14.96 4.50
CA ASN A 102 -11.64 16.05 5.29
C ASN A 102 -13.07 16.41 4.86
N ARG A 103 -13.39 16.31 3.58
CA ARG A 103 -14.76 16.52 3.07
C ARG A 103 -15.70 15.41 3.54
N ILE A 104 -15.26 14.15 3.42
CA ILE A 104 -16.05 13.00 3.87
C ILE A 104 -16.33 13.13 5.38
N ALA A 105 -15.30 13.38 6.18
CA ALA A 105 -15.46 13.54 7.63
C ALA A 105 -16.39 14.69 8.05
N LYS A 106 -16.54 15.73 7.23
CA LYS A 106 -17.47 16.83 7.50
C LYS A 106 -18.90 16.53 7.08
N THR A 107 -19.10 15.64 6.12
CA THR A 107 -20.45 15.29 5.61
C THR A 107 -21.21 14.41 6.60
N ASP A 108 -20.50 13.64 7.44
CA ASP A 108 -21.08 12.74 8.46
C ASP A 108 -21.86 13.46 9.58
N GLY A 109 -21.89 14.79 9.59
CA GLY A 109 -22.49 15.58 10.69
C GLY A 109 -23.74 16.38 10.35
N THR A 110 -24.19 16.46 9.09
CA THR A 110 -25.13 17.55 8.74
C THR A 110 -26.38 17.22 7.93
N ASP A 111 -26.60 16.03 7.42
CA ASP A 111 -27.69 15.84 6.42
C ASP A 111 -28.60 14.61 6.56
N THR A 112 -28.66 13.96 7.73
CA THR A 112 -29.73 12.98 7.94
C THR A 112 -30.38 13.16 9.30
N ASP A 113 -31.70 13.37 9.32
CA ASP A 113 -32.58 13.29 10.50
C ASP A 113 -32.53 11.89 11.20
N ASP A 114 -31.64 11.02 10.76
CA ASP A 114 -31.41 9.67 11.31
C ASP A 114 -29.92 9.42 11.62
N ALA A 115 -29.32 10.28 12.44
CA ALA A 115 -27.96 10.14 12.97
C ALA A 115 -27.72 8.85 13.79
N THR A 116 -28.71 7.95 13.84
CA THR A 116 -28.68 6.68 14.59
C THR A 116 -28.36 5.45 13.75
N LYS A 117 -28.27 5.58 12.43
CA LYS A 117 -28.11 4.44 11.52
C LYS A 117 -26.77 4.48 10.78
N SER A 118 -25.70 4.10 11.48
CA SER A 118 -24.44 3.74 10.82
C SER A 118 -24.59 2.35 10.19
N ASP A 119 -24.31 2.22 8.89
CA ASP A 119 -24.34 0.94 8.21
C ASP A 119 -23.24 0.03 8.76
N THR A 120 -23.62 -1.22 9.07
CA THR A 120 -22.66 -2.23 9.53
C THR A 120 -22.04 -2.93 8.33
N VAL A 121 -20.71 -2.90 8.26
CA VAL A 121 -19.92 -3.42 7.15
C VAL A 121 -19.10 -4.62 7.60
N ALA A 122 -19.21 -5.73 6.87
CA ALA A 122 -18.34 -6.90 6.99
C ALA A 122 -17.35 -6.94 5.82
N PHE A 123 -16.06 -6.94 6.12
CA PHE A 123 -14.99 -7.14 5.14
C PHE A 123 -14.22 -8.40 5.53
N PHE A 124 -14.29 -9.43 4.70
CA PHE A 124 -13.67 -10.73 4.96
C PHE A 124 -13.38 -11.48 3.65
N TYR A 125 -12.57 -12.53 3.74
CA TYR A 125 -12.45 -13.52 2.68
C TYR A 125 -12.43 -14.93 3.26
N ILE A 126 -12.83 -15.90 2.45
CA ILE A 126 -12.83 -17.32 2.83
C ILE A 126 -11.58 -17.96 2.22
N THR A 127 -10.78 -18.59 3.06
CA THR A 127 -9.57 -19.31 2.65
C THR A 127 -9.93 -20.64 1.99
N SER A 128 -8.98 -21.28 1.30
CA SER A 128 -9.17 -22.58 0.64
C SER A 128 -9.53 -23.72 1.60
N ASN A 129 -9.21 -23.57 2.89
CA ASN A 129 -9.55 -24.53 3.96
C ASN A 129 -10.88 -24.17 4.68
N GLY A 130 -11.64 -23.20 4.18
CA GLY A 130 -12.95 -22.83 4.69
C GLY A 130 -12.94 -21.87 5.89
N GLN A 131 -11.78 -21.39 6.33
CA GLN A 131 -11.68 -20.41 7.41
C GLN A 131 -12.03 -19.01 6.91
N VAL A 132 -12.73 -18.25 7.74
CA VAL A 132 -13.01 -16.82 7.49
C VAL A 132 -11.84 -16.00 8.03
N GLN A 133 -11.22 -15.20 7.17
CA GLN A 133 -10.21 -14.22 7.58
C GLN A 133 -10.79 -12.82 7.53
N VAL A 134 -10.61 -12.08 8.61
CA VAL A 134 -11.07 -10.70 8.82
C VAL A 134 -9.88 -9.79 9.07
N ARG A 135 -10.06 -8.49 8.98
CA ARG A 135 -9.05 -7.50 9.34
C ARG A 135 -9.19 -7.13 10.82
N LYS A 136 -8.06 -6.87 11.49
CA LYS A 136 -8.07 -6.27 12.82
C LYS A 136 -8.61 -4.86 12.77
N SER A 137 -9.19 -4.37 13.85
CA SER A 137 -9.70 -3.00 13.97
C SER A 137 -8.63 -1.93 13.73
N THR A 138 -7.37 -2.25 13.99
CA THR A 138 -6.22 -1.37 13.74
C THR A 138 -5.79 -1.30 12.27
N ASP A 139 -6.24 -2.22 11.42
CA ASP A 139 -5.92 -2.23 9.98
C ASP A 139 -6.56 -1.01 9.27
N TYR A 140 -5.97 -0.61 8.15
CA TYR A 140 -6.46 0.53 7.38
C TYR A 140 -7.89 0.33 6.82
N VAL A 141 -8.34 -0.91 6.56
CA VAL A 141 -9.67 -1.17 6.00
C VAL A 141 -10.78 -0.81 6.98
N PRO A 142 -10.77 -1.28 8.26
CA PRO A 142 -11.70 -0.79 9.28
C PRO A 142 -11.66 0.73 9.47
N LYS A 143 -10.48 1.33 9.42
CA LYS A 143 -10.34 2.80 9.51
C LYS A 143 -10.99 3.51 8.33
N MET A 144 -10.84 2.98 7.10
CA MET A 144 -11.56 3.51 5.92
C MET A 144 -13.07 3.37 6.06
N ILE A 145 -13.57 2.23 6.56
CA ILE A 145 -15.00 2.03 6.84
C ILE A 145 -15.51 3.07 7.83
N SER A 146 -14.74 3.31 8.91
CA SER A 146 -15.07 4.33 9.90
C SER A 146 -15.05 5.75 9.33
N LEU A 147 -14.05 6.08 8.51
CA LEU A 147 -13.98 7.37 7.81
C LEU A 147 -15.17 7.61 6.88
N ALA A 148 -15.75 6.56 6.33
CA ALA A 148 -16.96 6.61 5.51
C ALA A 148 -18.27 6.56 6.32
N GLY A 149 -18.21 6.69 7.66
CA GLY A 149 -19.40 6.65 8.54
C GLY A 149 -19.93 5.25 8.82
N GLY A 150 -19.28 4.20 8.33
CA GLY A 150 -19.68 2.81 8.57
C GLY A 150 -19.14 2.25 9.89
N LYS A 151 -19.76 1.17 10.37
CA LYS A 151 -19.30 0.40 11.52
C LYS A 151 -18.76 -0.95 11.07
N TYR A 152 -17.49 -1.23 11.38
CA TYR A 152 -16.90 -2.55 11.10
C TYR A 152 -17.40 -3.58 12.11
N ILE A 153 -17.94 -4.72 11.62
CA ILE A 153 -18.61 -5.72 12.47
C ILE A 153 -17.64 -6.54 13.34
N PHE A 154 -16.37 -6.70 12.90
CA PHE A 154 -15.39 -7.58 13.55
C PHE A 154 -14.43 -6.83 14.48
N ASP A 155 -14.93 -5.84 15.20
CA ASP A 155 -14.11 -4.91 16.02
C ASP A 155 -13.39 -5.60 17.21
N ALA A 156 -13.78 -6.80 17.59
CA ALA A 156 -13.27 -7.53 18.76
C ALA A 156 -12.41 -8.76 18.39
N SER A 157 -11.90 -8.86 17.19
CA SER A 157 -11.16 -10.05 16.76
C SER A 157 -9.76 -10.14 17.38
N ASN A 158 -9.43 -11.33 17.86
CA ASN A 158 -8.21 -11.70 18.58
C ASN A 158 -6.92 -11.18 17.95
N ASP A 159 -6.04 -10.73 18.83
CA ASP A 159 -4.71 -10.19 18.54
C ASP A 159 -3.71 -11.30 18.16
N ASP A 160 -3.53 -11.52 16.86
CA ASP A 160 -2.27 -12.00 16.37
C ASP A 160 -1.51 -10.83 15.69
N ASP A 161 -0.17 -10.90 15.62
CA ASP A 161 0.68 -9.84 15.07
C ASP A 161 0.53 -9.64 13.55
N THR A 162 -0.31 -10.42 12.88
CA THR A 162 -0.38 -10.42 11.40
C THR A 162 -1.33 -9.38 10.80
N GLY A 163 -2.03 -8.59 11.61
CA GLY A 163 -3.06 -7.67 11.14
C GLY A 163 -4.30 -8.36 10.57
N ARG A 164 -4.45 -9.67 10.84
CA ARG A 164 -5.59 -10.50 10.41
C ARG A 164 -6.05 -11.36 11.58
N ALA A 165 -7.34 -11.61 11.67
CA ALA A 165 -7.90 -12.59 12.58
C ALA A 165 -8.59 -13.69 11.78
N THR A 166 -8.54 -14.93 12.30
CA THR A 166 -9.21 -16.08 11.70
C THR A 166 -10.39 -16.45 12.60
N MET A 167 -11.56 -16.57 12.00
CA MET A 167 -12.77 -17.07 12.67
C MET A 167 -13.03 -18.49 12.15
N ASN A 168 -13.27 -19.43 13.06
CA ASN A 168 -13.64 -20.81 12.75
C ASN A 168 -15.15 -20.98 12.72
#